data_92f7b8d6c7517bf519d3604f88dd56aa
#
_entry.id   92f7b8d6c7517bf519d3604f88dd56aa
#
_cell.length_a   1.000
_cell.length_b   1.000
_cell.length_c   1.000
_cell.angle_alpha   90.00
_cell.angle_beta   90.00
_cell.angle_gamma   90.00
#
_symmetry.space_group_name_H-M   'P 1'
#
loop_
_entity.id
_entity.type
_entity.pdbx_description
1 polymer ?
#
loop_
_entity_poly.entity_id
_entity_poly.type
_entity_poly.pdbx_seq_one_letter_code
_entity_poly.pdbx_strand_id
1 'polypeptide(L)'
;LPICVEAEQVEETNCYCTEEAEEKIKKLIEPYPAKGIHFLDSGNYHYVTKFWMEKLTKPFALVLFDQHTDMQEAAFFGLLSCGSWVRAALEQNELLEAVCVVGPPQKSIEEVFKNSKEEPWIDKVCFVSQEELEVRRQTAYDRFLKENSIPVYLSIDKDILREEDASANWDQGKTSLEELLALVKNCFEKQTIAGVDICGENAKKEGNWEASEVEKNNKTNLILLETIGQWMKEQEVNR
;
A
#
# COMPACT_ATOMS: atom_id res chain seq x y z
N LEU A 1 7.34 9.24 20.09
CA LEU A 1 8.61 8.97 19.40
C LEU A 1 8.38 7.82 18.42
N PRO A 2 8.93 7.86 17.21
CA PRO A 2 8.88 6.74 16.29
C PRO A 2 9.57 5.52 16.88
N ILE A 3 9.09 4.35 16.57
CA ILE A 3 9.69 3.07 16.93
C ILE A 3 10.35 2.51 15.66
N CYS A 4 11.62 2.19 15.77
CA CYS A 4 12.34 1.48 14.71
C CYS A 4 12.27 -0.02 14.98
N VAL A 5 11.78 -0.78 14.00
CA VAL A 5 11.79 -2.24 14.02
C VAL A 5 12.95 -2.69 13.14
N GLU A 6 13.97 -3.27 13.76
CA GLU A 6 15.17 -3.68 13.04
C GLU A 6 14.95 -5.02 12.35
N ALA A 7 14.62 -4.96 11.05
CA ALA A 7 14.41 -6.12 10.20
C ALA A 7 15.59 -6.40 9.24
N GLU A 8 16.65 -5.60 9.27
CA GLU A 8 17.80 -5.69 8.36
C GLU A 8 18.54 -7.04 8.43
N GLN A 9 18.40 -7.76 9.54
CA GLN A 9 19.02 -9.08 9.74
C GLN A 9 18.18 -10.23 9.18
N VAL A 10 16.97 -9.94 8.68
CA VAL A 10 16.13 -10.97 8.07
C VAL A 10 16.53 -11.14 6.61
N GLU A 11 17.18 -12.24 6.32
CA GLU A 11 17.55 -12.61 4.95
C GLU A 11 16.34 -13.06 4.13
N GLU A 12 16.49 -13.15 2.80
CA GLU A 12 15.48 -13.64 1.85
C GLU A 12 14.19 -12.82 1.84
N THR A 13 14.36 -11.49 1.90
CA THR A 13 13.24 -10.53 1.98
C THR A 13 13.17 -9.56 0.78
N ASN A 14 14.21 -9.47 -0.04
CA ASN A 14 14.27 -8.49 -1.11
C ASN A 14 13.39 -8.90 -2.30
N CYS A 15 12.34 -8.14 -2.59
CA CYS A 15 11.28 -8.39 -3.58
C CYS A 15 10.44 -9.66 -3.32
N TYR A 16 11.02 -10.69 -2.75
CA TYR A 16 10.39 -11.97 -2.42
C TYR A 16 10.62 -12.28 -0.96
N CYS A 17 9.65 -12.96 -0.34
CA CYS A 17 9.70 -13.34 1.06
C CYS A 17 9.49 -14.84 1.20
N THR A 18 10.47 -15.54 1.76
CA THR A 18 10.30 -16.95 2.11
C THR A 18 9.40 -17.12 3.33
N GLU A 19 8.81 -18.30 3.52
CA GLU A 19 7.98 -18.59 4.69
C GLU A 19 8.74 -18.34 6.01
N GLU A 20 10.03 -18.70 6.05
CA GLU A 20 10.87 -18.48 7.23
C GLU A 20 11.10 -16.96 7.48
N ALA A 21 11.30 -16.18 6.43
CA ALA A 21 11.44 -14.74 6.54
C ALA A 21 10.12 -14.07 6.98
N GLU A 22 8.99 -14.53 6.43
CA GLU A 22 7.65 -14.10 6.83
C GLU A 22 7.41 -14.29 8.33
N GLU A 23 7.69 -15.50 8.86
CA GLU A 23 7.56 -15.79 10.28
C GLU A 23 8.42 -14.85 11.16
N LYS A 24 9.67 -14.61 10.74
CA LYS A 24 10.58 -13.69 11.44
C LYS A 24 10.05 -12.25 11.44
N ILE A 25 9.60 -11.74 10.30
CA ILE A 25 9.03 -10.38 10.20
C ILE A 25 7.76 -10.27 11.04
N LYS A 26 6.84 -11.22 10.94
CA LYS A 26 5.60 -11.26 11.74
C LYS A 26 5.91 -11.23 13.24
N LYS A 27 6.92 -11.96 13.70
CA LYS A 27 7.36 -11.95 15.09
C LYS A 27 7.94 -10.59 15.52
N LEU A 28 8.70 -9.93 14.64
CA LEU A 28 9.25 -8.59 14.92
C LEU A 28 8.15 -7.54 15.07
N ILE A 29 7.08 -7.61 14.29
CA ILE A 29 5.97 -6.66 14.34
C ILE A 29 4.87 -7.07 15.33
N GLU A 30 4.92 -8.27 15.92
CA GLU A 30 3.90 -8.77 16.86
C GLU A 30 3.57 -7.80 18.00
N PRO A 31 4.55 -7.15 18.67
CA PRO A 31 4.27 -6.27 19.79
C PRO A 31 3.52 -4.98 19.42
N TYR A 32 3.46 -4.63 18.15
CA TYR A 32 2.91 -3.35 17.69
C TYR A 32 1.52 -3.54 17.10
N PRO A 33 0.57 -2.59 17.31
CA PRO A 33 -0.77 -2.69 16.74
C PRO A 33 -0.77 -2.42 15.23
N ALA A 34 -1.74 -2.97 14.51
CA ALA A 34 -2.00 -2.61 13.12
C ALA A 34 -2.43 -1.13 12.98
N LYS A 35 -3.06 -0.58 14.03
CA LYS A 35 -3.43 0.84 14.08
C LYS A 35 -2.20 1.70 14.31
N GLY A 36 -1.88 2.55 13.35
CA GLY A 36 -0.70 3.43 13.37
C GLY A 36 -0.32 3.84 11.96
N ILE A 37 0.84 4.45 11.82
CA ILE A 37 1.49 4.73 10.53
C ILE A 37 2.79 3.94 10.52
N HIS A 38 2.93 3.05 9.56
CA HIS A 38 4.08 2.17 9.40
C HIS A 38 4.85 2.56 8.14
N PHE A 39 6.14 2.81 8.25
CA PHE A 39 7.02 3.02 7.10
C PHE A 39 7.74 1.71 6.78
N LEU A 40 7.58 1.21 5.55
CA LEU A 40 8.02 -0.13 5.13
C LEU A 40 9.29 -0.14 4.26
N ASP A 41 9.98 1.01 4.12
CA ASP A 41 11.16 1.16 3.27
C ASP A 41 10.80 1.14 1.78
N SER A 42 11.54 0.45 0.92
CA SER A 42 11.30 0.46 -0.52
C SER A 42 10.11 -0.41 -0.93
N GLY A 43 9.57 -0.19 -2.14
CA GLY A 43 8.51 -1.00 -2.71
C GLY A 43 8.83 -2.50 -2.78
N ASN A 44 10.12 -2.88 -2.71
CA ASN A 44 10.54 -4.28 -2.62
C ASN A 44 9.95 -5.01 -1.41
N TYR A 45 9.57 -4.28 -0.37
CA TYR A 45 9.02 -4.83 0.88
C TYR A 45 7.52 -4.55 1.06
N HIS A 46 6.82 -4.11 0.00
CA HIS A 46 5.39 -3.78 0.07
C HIS A 46 4.53 -4.95 0.58
N TYR A 47 4.94 -6.19 0.37
CA TYR A 47 4.25 -7.37 0.91
C TYR A 47 4.12 -7.38 2.45
N VAL A 48 4.90 -6.58 3.19
CA VAL A 48 4.79 -6.45 4.65
C VAL A 48 3.44 -5.86 5.07
N THR A 49 2.79 -5.10 4.19
CA THR A 49 1.39 -4.64 4.34
C THR A 49 0.45 -5.81 4.67
N LYS A 50 0.61 -6.95 3.98
CA LYS A 50 -0.18 -8.16 4.24
C LYS A 50 -0.04 -8.61 5.69
N PHE A 51 1.16 -8.55 6.27
CA PHE A 51 1.40 -8.97 7.66
C PHE A 51 0.77 -8.01 8.68
N TRP A 52 0.74 -6.71 8.40
CA TRP A 52 0.01 -5.74 9.21
C TRP A 52 -1.49 -5.97 9.14
N MET A 53 -2.06 -6.23 7.95
CA MET A 53 -3.48 -6.51 7.78
C MET A 53 -3.92 -7.80 8.48
N GLU A 54 -3.08 -8.82 8.56
CA GLU A 54 -3.36 -10.07 9.27
C GLU A 54 -3.56 -9.89 10.79
N LYS A 55 -3.14 -8.76 11.35
CA LYS A 55 -3.38 -8.42 12.77
C LYS A 55 -4.79 -7.86 13.02
N LEU A 56 -5.54 -7.56 11.96
CA LEU A 56 -6.92 -7.11 12.09
C LEU A 56 -7.83 -8.29 12.44
N THR A 57 -8.76 -8.07 13.35
CA THR A 57 -9.64 -9.12 13.89
C THR A 57 -11.10 -8.95 13.50
N LYS A 58 -11.40 -7.99 12.63
CA LYS A 58 -12.74 -7.70 12.12
C LYS A 58 -12.67 -7.51 10.61
N PRO A 59 -13.78 -7.71 9.89
CA PRO A 59 -13.86 -7.41 8.47
C PRO A 59 -13.36 -6.01 8.15
N PHE A 60 -12.58 -5.89 7.08
CA PHE A 60 -12.00 -4.63 6.63
C PHE A 60 -11.88 -4.60 5.10
N ALA A 61 -11.69 -3.39 4.59
CA ALA A 61 -11.34 -3.16 3.20
C ALA A 61 -9.92 -2.62 3.08
N LEU A 62 -9.29 -2.81 1.93
CA LEU A 62 -8.01 -2.21 1.56
C LEU A 62 -8.24 -1.09 0.56
N VAL A 63 -7.64 0.07 0.82
CA VAL A 63 -7.40 1.10 -0.20
C VAL A 63 -5.90 1.17 -0.42
N LEU A 64 -5.49 0.89 -1.65
CA LEU A 64 -4.09 0.89 -2.08
C LEU A 64 -3.88 2.01 -3.10
N PHE A 65 -2.95 2.90 -2.82
CA PHE A 65 -2.42 3.91 -3.73
C PHE A 65 -1.05 3.45 -4.24
N ASP A 66 -0.96 3.10 -5.51
CA ASP A 66 0.21 2.42 -6.09
C ASP A 66 0.21 2.57 -7.62
N GLN A 67 1.38 2.65 -8.23
CA GLN A 67 1.55 2.57 -9.68
C GLN A 67 1.36 1.13 -10.20
N HIS A 68 1.44 0.14 -9.31
CA HIS A 68 1.32 -1.28 -9.62
C HIS A 68 0.00 -1.86 -9.09
N THR A 69 -0.39 -3.02 -9.58
CA THR A 69 -1.60 -3.70 -9.08
C THR A 69 -1.32 -4.61 -7.90
N ASP A 70 -0.08 -5.08 -7.78
CA ASP A 70 0.39 -6.05 -6.81
C ASP A 70 -0.44 -7.35 -6.75
N MET A 71 -1.04 -7.70 -7.91
CA MET A 71 -1.93 -8.85 -8.09
C MET A 71 -1.38 -9.87 -9.10
N GLN A 72 -0.07 -9.90 -9.30
CA GLN A 72 0.58 -10.90 -10.15
C GLN A 72 0.37 -12.30 -9.55
N GLU A 73 0.41 -13.31 -10.41
CA GLU A 73 0.53 -14.70 -9.92
C GLU A 73 1.85 -14.86 -9.16
N ALA A 74 1.78 -15.58 -8.04
CA ALA A 74 2.97 -15.88 -7.26
C ALA A 74 3.96 -16.69 -8.11
N ALA A 75 5.17 -16.16 -8.27
CA ALA A 75 6.26 -16.85 -8.95
C ALA A 75 6.87 -17.94 -8.04
N PHE A 76 7.72 -18.79 -8.60
CA PHE A 76 8.53 -19.72 -7.83
C PHE A 76 7.76 -20.53 -6.76
N PHE A 77 6.79 -21.33 -7.19
CA PHE A 77 6.01 -22.22 -6.31
C PHE A 77 5.16 -21.53 -5.23
N GLY A 78 4.68 -20.34 -5.51
CA GLY A 78 3.79 -19.62 -4.60
C GLY A 78 4.49 -18.67 -3.63
N LEU A 79 5.77 -18.35 -3.87
CA LEU A 79 6.55 -17.44 -3.05
C LEU A 79 5.91 -16.03 -3.03
N LEU A 80 5.68 -15.50 -1.82
CA LEU A 80 5.17 -14.14 -1.64
C LEU A 80 6.15 -13.10 -2.22
N SER A 81 5.63 -12.09 -2.91
CA SER A 81 6.44 -11.02 -3.49
C SER A 81 5.77 -9.66 -3.36
N CYS A 82 6.56 -8.59 -3.57
CA CYS A 82 6.02 -7.23 -3.63
C CYS A 82 4.95 -7.07 -4.72
N GLY A 83 5.06 -7.77 -5.85
CA GLY A 83 4.07 -7.69 -6.93
C GLY A 83 2.90 -8.68 -6.82
N SER A 84 2.82 -9.53 -5.78
CA SER A 84 1.78 -10.56 -5.65
C SER A 84 1.01 -10.49 -4.31
N TRP A 85 1.34 -9.59 -3.42
CA TRP A 85 0.85 -9.61 -2.05
C TRP A 85 -0.65 -9.28 -1.92
N VAL A 86 -1.19 -8.42 -2.80
CA VAL A 86 -2.62 -8.10 -2.78
C VAL A 86 -3.45 -9.34 -3.16
N ARG A 87 -3.02 -10.06 -4.21
CA ARG A 87 -3.64 -11.34 -4.59
C ARG A 87 -3.54 -12.35 -3.43
N ALA A 88 -2.37 -12.52 -2.84
CA ALA A 88 -2.17 -13.42 -1.71
C ALA A 88 -3.06 -13.03 -0.50
N ALA A 89 -3.22 -11.74 -0.23
CA ALA A 89 -4.12 -11.27 0.82
C ALA A 89 -5.60 -11.61 0.52
N LEU A 90 -6.05 -11.41 -0.72
CA LEU A 90 -7.42 -11.76 -1.15
C LEU A 90 -7.71 -13.25 -1.09
N GLU A 91 -6.71 -14.08 -1.37
CA GLU A 91 -6.83 -15.55 -1.34
C GLU A 91 -6.79 -16.13 0.08
N GLN A 92 -6.06 -15.48 1.00
CA GLN A 92 -5.72 -16.06 2.30
C GLN A 92 -6.41 -15.39 3.51
N ASN A 93 -6.85 -14.14 3.37
CA ASN A 93 -7.45 -13.39 4.47
C ASN A 93 -8.96 -13.25 4.29
N GLU A 94 -9.73 -14.09 4.98
CA GLU A 94 -11.19 -14.09 4.93
C GLU A 94 -11.83 -12.78 5.43
N LEU A 95 -11.10 -11.98 6.24
CA LEU A 95 -11.55 -10.69 6.75
C LEU A 95 -11.39 -9.54 5.74
N LEU A 96 -10.63 -9.75 4.65
CA LEU A 96 -10.49 -8.79 3.57
C LEU A 96 -11.71 -8.91 2.62
N GLU A 97 -12.66 -8.01 2.77
CA GLU A 97 -13.93 -8.06 2.02
C GLU A 97 -13.93 -7.26 0.73
N ALA A 98 -13.13 -6.21 0.65
CA ALA A 98 -13.06 -5.35 -0.54
C ALA A 98 -11.69 -4.71 -0.71
N VAL A 99 -11.28 -4.47 -1.95
CA VAL A 99 -10.03 -3.80 -2.32
C VAL A 99 -10.30 -2.73 -3.36
N CYS A 100 -9.74 -1.54 -3.16
CA CYS A 100 -9.70 -0.49 -4.15
C CYS A 100 -8.25 -0.12 -4.44
N VAL A 101 -7.78 -0.36 -5.67
CA VAL A 101 -6.43 0.00 -6.12
C VAL A 101 -6.51 1.24 -7.00
N VAL A 102 -5.75 2.26 -6.64
CA VAL A 102 -5.78 3.58 -7.27
C VAL A 102 -4.37 3.91 -7.80
N GLY A 103 -4.25 4.09 -9.09
CA GLY A 103 -3.00 4.52 -9.74
C GLY A 103 -2.46 3.65 -10.86
N PRO A 104 -2.72 2.33 -10.93
CA PRO A 104 -2.12 1.49 -11.95
C PRO A 104 -2.50 1.93 -13.38
N PRO A 105 -1.62 1.75 -14.38
CA PRO A 105 -1.98 1.95 -15.78
C PRO A 105 -3.16 1.06 -16.18
N GLN A 106 -4.03 1.57 -17.04
CA GLN A 106 -5.20 0.83 -17.55
C GLN A 106 -4.84 -0.55 -18.11
N LYS A 107 -3.69 -0.64 -18.80
CA LYS A 107 -3.20 -1.91 -19.34
C LYS A 107 -2.96 -2.96 -18.26
N SER A 108 -2.35 -2.57 -17.14
CA SER A 108 -2.07 -3.49 -16.02
C SER A 108 -3.37 -3.99 -15.37
N ILE A 109 -4.37 -3.11 -15.28
CA ILE A 109 -5.72 -3.48 -14.79
C ILE A 109 -6.38 -4.50 -15.72
N GLU A 110 -6.30 -4.29 -17.03
CA GLU A 110 -6.85 -5.23 -18.03
C GLU A 110 -6.17 -6.62 -17.96
N GLU A 111 -4.85 -6.64 -17.68
CA GLU A 111 -4.11 -7.89 -17.47
C GLU A 111 -4.59 -8.63 -16.22
N VAL A 112 -4.88 -7.93 -15.11
CA VAL A 112 -5.47 -8.55 -13.91
C VAL A 112 -6.81 -9.19 -14.24
N PHE A 113 -7.75 -8.45 -14.85
CA PHE A 113 -9.06 -8.99 -15.21
C PHE A 113 -8.99 -10.17 -16.20
N LYS A 114 -8.04 -10.13 -17.14
CA LYS A 114 -7.82 -11.22 -18.09
C LYS A 114 -7.33 -12.49 -17.42
N ASN A 115 -6.35 -12.35 -16.50
CA ASN A 115 -5.67 -13.47 -15.88
C ASN A 115 -6.42 -14.04 -14.66
N SER A 116 -7.27 -13.23 -14.03
CA SER A 116 -8.00 -13.59 -12.81
C SER A 116 -9.52 -13.68 -12.99
N LYS A 117 -9.99 -13.83 -14.21
CA LYS A 117 -11.43 -13.81 -14.55
C LYS A 117 -12.26 -14.85 -13.80
N GLU A 118 -11.67 -15.99 -13.49
CA GLU A 118 -12.34 -17.12 -12.82
C GLU A 118 -12.05 -17.15 -11.31
N GLU A 119 -11.24 -16.21 -10.81
CA GLU A 119 -10.89 -16.14 -9.40
C GLU A 119 -12.08 -15.63 -8.56
N PRO A 120 -12.42 -16.29 -7.45
CA PRO A 120 -13.58 -15.94 -6.64
C PRO A 120 -13.47 -14.56 -5.97
N TRP A 121 -12.27 -14.00 -5.87
CA TRP A 121 -12.02 -12.69 -5.26
C TRP A 121 -12.13 -11.53 -6.24
N ILE A 122 -12.25 -11.77 -7.56
CA ILE A 122 -12.19 -10.69 -8.56
C ILE A 122 -13.32 -9.65 -8.37
N ASP A 123 -14.49 -10.09 -7.93
CA ASP A 123 -15.63 -9.21 -7.67
C ASP A 123 -15.43 -8.32 -6.42
N LYS A 124 -14.44 -8.61 -5.58
CA LYS A 124 -14.10 -7.79 -4.42
C LYS A 124 -13.21 -6.61 -4.78
N VAL A 125 -12.71 -6.52 -6.02
CA VAL A 125 -11.69 -5.54 -6.42
C VAL A 125 -12.26 -4.49 -7.35
N CYS A 126 -11.98 -3.23 -7.04
CA CYS A 126 -12.17 -2.14 -7.98
C CYS A 126 -10.85 -1.40 -8.24
N PHE A 127 -10.76 -0.76 -9.38
CA PHE A 127 -9.58 -0.01 -9.80
C PHE A 127 -9.96 1.41 -10.21
N VAL A 128 -8.99 2.30 -10.04
CA VAL A 128 -8.95 3.62 -10.70
C VAL A 128 -7.60 3.71 -11.40
N SER A 129 -7.63 3.79 -12.71
CA SER A 129 -6.39 3.84 -13.49
C SER A 129 -5.70 5.19 -13.38
N GLN A 130 -4.39 5.21 -13.67
CA GLN A 130 -3.63 6.45 -13.80
C GLN A 130 -4.27 7.41 -14.80
N GLU A 131 -4.76 6.89 -15.94
CA GLU A 131 -5.42 7.68 -16.98
C GLU A 131 -6.73 8.32 -16.49
N GLU A 132 -7.46 7.65 -15.59
CA GLU A 132 -8.64 8.22 -14.96
C GLU A 132 -8.28 9.33 -13.97
N LEU A 133 -7.19 9.18 -13.22
CA LEU A 133 -6.69 10.20 -12.31
C LEU A 133 -6.25 11.46 -13.08
N GLU A 134 -5.54 11.31 -14.20
CA GLU A 134 -5.08 12.43 -15.05
C GLU A 134 -6.25 13.29 -15.55
N VAL A 135 -7.43 12.70 -15.76
CA VAL A 135 -8.65 13.42 -16.15
C VAL A 135 -9.61 13.68 -14.98
N ARG A 136 -9.13 13.49 -13.76
CA ARG A 136 -9.90 13.65 -12.51
C ARG A 136 -11.22 12.85 -12.49
N ARG A 137 -11.18 11.63 -13.01
CA ARG A 137 -12.32 10.72 -13.06
C ARG A 137 -12.09 9.54 -12.11
N GLN A 138 -12.23 9.77 -10.82
CA GLN A 138 -12.11 8.73 -9.80
C GLN A 138 -13.47 8.13 -9.37
N THR A 139 -14.37 7.94 -10.32
CA THR A 139 -15.76 7.52 -10.02
C THR A 139 -15.84 6.19 -9.27
N ALA A 140 -14.96 5.23 -9.60
CA ALA A 140 -14.90 3.94 -8.91
C ALA A 140 -14.47 4.09 -7.46
N TYR A 141 -13.47 4.92 -7.18
CA TYR A 141 -13.01 5.24 -5.83
C TYR A 141 -14.12 5.94 -5.00
N ASP A 142 -14.75 6.97 -5.57
CA ASP A 142 -15.83 7.69 -4.87
C ASP A 142 -17.02 6.77 -4.56
N ARG A 143 -17.35 5.85 -5.48
CA ARG A 143 -18.37 4.82 -5.26
C ARG A 143 -17.95 3.87 -4.16
N PHE A 144 -16.73 3.34 -4.22
CA PHE A 144 -16.18 2.46 -3.20
C PHE A 144 -16.29 3.10 -1.81
N LEU A 145 -15.81 4.33 -1.64
CA LEU A 145 -15.90 5.05 -0.37
C LEU A 145 -17.32 5.33 0.09
N LYS A 146 -18.28 5.45 -0.83
CA LYS A 146 -19.70 5.67 -0.50
C LYS A 146 -20.41 4.39 -0.06
N GLU A 147 -20.08 3.27 -0.69
CA GLU A 147 -20.75 1.99 -0.49
C GLU A 147 -20.08 1.15 0.62
N ASN A 148 -18.79 1.36 0.87
CA ASN A 148 -18.08 0.67 1.93
C ASN A 148 -18.52 1.15 3.32
N SER A 149 -18.82 0.20 4.20
CA SER A 149 -19.26 0.45 5.58
C SER A 149 -18.35 -0.15 6.66
N ILE A 150 -17.29 -0.84 6.24
CA ILE A 150 -16.31 -1.47 7.12
C ILE A 150 -15.03 -0.64 7.20
N PRO A 151 -14.21 -0.80 8.26
CA PRO A 151 -12.95 -0.07 8.38
C PRO A 151 -12.03 -0.31 7.19
N VAL A 152 -11.23 0.70 6.85
CA VAL A 152 -10.26 0.65 5.75
C VAL A 152 -8.84 0.55 6.32
N TYR A 153 -8.06 -0.39 5.83
CA TYR A 153 -6.60 -0.34 5.90
C TYR A 153 -6.09 0.43 4.68
N LEU A 154 -5.25 1.42 4.90
CA LEU A 154 -4.73 2.31 3.87
C LEU A 154 -3.27 1.99 3.60
N SER A 155 -2.92 1.66 2.36
CA SER A 155 -1.54 1.45 1.94
C SER A 155 -1.16 2.43 0.84
N ILE A 156 0.03 3.01 0.95
CA ILE A 156 0.56 4.00 0.02
C ILE A 156 1.94 3.55 -0.44
N ASP A 157 2.08 3.18 -1.71
CA ASP A 157 3.39 3.15 -2.35
C ASP A 157 3.67 4.51 -3.00
N LYS A 158 4.80 5.11 -2.64
CA LYS A 158 5.19 6.42 -3.18
C LYS A 158 5.54 6.39 -4.66
N ASP A 159 5.63 5.21 -5.28
CA ASP A 159 5.81 5.11 -6.72
C ASP A 159 4.58 5.57 -7.52
N ILE A 160 3.39 5.69 -6.90
CA ILE A 160 2.26 6.40 -7.51
C ILE A 160 2.58 7.87 -7.82
N LEU A 161 3.52 8.46 -7.08
CA LEU A 161 3.89 9.86 -7.20
C LEU A 161 4.79 10.09 -8.42
N ARG A 162 4.67 11.27 -8.99
CA ARG A 162 5.60 11.76 -10.01
C ARG A 162 7.00 11.96 -9.43
N GLU A 163 8.02 11.92 -10.29
CA GLU A 163 9.44 12.00 -9.92
C GLU A 163 9.83 13.29 -9.18
N GLU A 164 9.06 14.38 -9.33
CA GLU A 164 9.29 15.63 -8.59
C GLU A 164 8.95 15.49 -7.10
N ASP A 165 8.01 14.62 -6.75
CA ASP A 165 7.46 14.50 -5.39
C ASP A 165 8.05 13.31 -4.62
N ALA A 166 8.51 12.26 -5.30
CA ALA A 166 9.18 11.12 -4.67
C ALA A 166 10.27 10.54 -5.59
N SER A 167 11.10 9.67 -5.04
CA SER A 167 12.06 8.86 -5.82
C SER A 167 11.93 7.41 -5.38
N ALA A 168 11.41 6.57 -6.25
CA ALA A 168 11.24 5.14 -6.03
C ALA A 168 12.18 4.33 -6.94
N ASN A 169 12.37 3.05 -6.64
CA ASN A 169 13.18 2.15 -7.48
C ASN A 169 12.35 1.38 -8.51
N TRP A 170 11.03 1.53 -8.48
CA TRP A 170 10.09 0.99 -9.46
C TRP A 170 9.58 2.10 -10.39
N ASP A 171 8.89 1.70 -11.46
CA ASP A 171 8.28 2.65 -12.39
C ASP A 171 7.32 3.58 -11.64
N GLN A 172 7.49 4.89 -11.83
CA GLN A 172 6.70 5.88 -11.13
C GLN A 172 5.49 6.37 -11.92
N GLY A 173 4.45 6.70 -11.18
CA GLY A 173 3.24 7.32 -11.68
C GLY A 173 3.39 8.81 -11.97
N LYS A 174 2.25 9.49 -12.10
CA LYS A 174 2.18 10.91 -12.44
C LYS A 174 1.38 11.73 -11.43
N THR A 175 0.86 11.10 -10.39
CA THR A 175 0.07 11.77 -9.36
C THR A 175 0.96 12.71 -8.56
N SER A 176 0.54 13.95 -8.36
CA SER A 176 1.25 14.85 -7.46
C SER A 176 0.97 14.51 -6.00
N LEU A 177 1.87 14.91 -5.09
CA LEU A 177 1.66 14.74 -3.65
C LEU A 177 0.38 15.44 -3.17
N GLU A 178 0.04 16.60 -3.74
CA GLU A 178 -1.20 17.31 -3.42
C GLU A 178 -2.45 16.50 -3.81
N GLU A 179 -2.46 15.91 -5.00
CA GLU A 179 -3.56 15.06 -5.48
C GLU A 179 -3.69 13.78 -4.63
N LEU A 180 -2.58 13.12 -4.30
CA LEU A 180 -2.57 11.98 -3.41
C LEU A 180 -3.16 12.35 -2.03
N LEU A 181 -2.72 13.46 -1.43
CA LEU A 181 -3.25 13.92 -0.14
C LEU A 181 -4.74 14.24 -0.21
N ALA A 182 -5.25 14.77 -1.33
CA ALA A 182 -6.67 15.00 -1.51
C ALA A 182 -7.48 13.68 -1.54
N LEU A 183 -6.97 12.66 -2.23
CA LEU A 183 -7.57 11.32 -2.26
C LEU A 183 -7.55 10.66 -0.88
N VAL A 184 -6.41 10.69 -0.21
CA VAL A 184 -6.26 10.15 1.16
C VAL A 184 -7.20 10.86 2.13
N LYS A 185 -7.29 12.18 2.07
CA LYS A 185 -8.22 12.97 2.89
C LYS A 185 -9.68 12.53 2.68
N ASN A 186 -10.10 12.34 1.42
CA ASN A 186 -11.43 11.86 1.10
C ASN A 186 -11.72 10.48 1.74
N CYS A 187 -10.70 9.60 1.81
CA CYS A 187 -10.80 8.33 2.52
C CYS A 187 -11.02 8.56 4.03
N PHE A 188 -10.24 9.42 4.66
CA PHE A 188 -10.38 9.76 6.08
C PHE A 188 -11.73 10.40 6.43
N GLU A 189 -12.27 11.22 5.54
CA GLU A 189 -13.59 11.87 5.74
C GLU A 189 -14.77 10.90 5.67
N LYS A 190 -14.62 9.82 4.89
CA LYS A 190 -15.74 8.88 4.62
C LYS A 190 -15.60 7.55 5.33
N GLN A 191 -14.38 7.17 5.73
CA GLN A 191 -14.08 5.85 6.27
C GLN A 191 -13.42 5.91 7.64
N THR A 192 -13.61 4.84 8.40
CA THR A 192 -12.83 4.56 9.60
C THR A 192 -11.50 3.93 9.18
N ILE A 193 -10.38 4.53 9.56
CA ILE A 193 -9.06 3.98 9.21
C ILE A 193 -8.58 3.01 10.30
N ALA A 194 -8.29 1.78 9.88
CA ALA A 194 -7.81 0.70 10.76
C ALA A 194 -6.29 0.74 10.97
N GLY A 195 -5.55 1.22 9.98
CA GLY A 195 -4.11 1.39 9.99
C GLY A 195 -3.66 1.99 8.67
N VAL A 196 -2.43 2.48 8.64
CA VAL A 196 -1.82 3.07 7.43
C VAL A 196 -0.40 2.54 7.31
N ASP A 197 0.00 2.17 6.10
CA ASP A 197 1.42 2.02 5.79
C ASP A 197 1.85 2.84 4.57
N ILE A 198 3.15 3.09 4.51
CA ILE A 198 3.79 3.89 3.48
C ILE A 198 5.09 3.18 3.09
N CYS A 199 5.24 2.85 1.82
CA CYS A 199 6.47 2.34 1.24
C CYS A 199 6.93 3.15 0.02
N GLY A 200 7.83 2.60 -0.78
CA GLY A 200 8.32 3.23 -1.99
C GLY A 200 9.53 4.13 -1.78
N GLU A 201 10.42 3.78 -0.84
CA GLU A 201 11.75 4.37 -0.80
C GLU A 201 12.60 3.90 -1.99
N ASN A 202 13.58 4.69 -2.35
CA ASN A 202 14.55 4.28 -3.37
C ASN A 202 15.51 3.24 -2.76
N ALA A 203 15.67 2.10 -3.41
CA ALA A 203 16.65 1.11 -2.99
C ALA A 203 18.08 1.60 -3.25
N LYS A 204 19.04 1.12 -2.46
CA LYS A 204 20.47 1.42 -2.68
C LYS A 204 20.89 0.99 -4.08
N LYS A 205 21.43 1.91 -4.86
CA LYS A 205 22.14 1.62 -6.11
C LYS A 205 23.63 1.48 -5.80
N GLU A 206 24.22 0.34 -6.13
CA GLU A 206 25.67 0.09 -5.92
C GLU A 206 26.16 0.36 -4.49
N GLY A 207 25.29 0.17 -3.48
CA GLY A 207 25.63 0.36 -2.09
C GLY A 207 25.54 1.79 -1.57
N ASN A 208 25.16 2.77 -2.39
CA ASN A 208 25.01 4.17 -2.02
C ASN A 208 23.61 4.70 -2.37
N TRP A 209 23.14 5.70 -1.60
CA TRP A 209 21.98 6.51 -1.95
C TRP A 209 22.42 7.85 -2.49
N GLU A 210 21.71 8.37 -3.48
CA GLU A 210 21.90 9.75 -3.89
C GLU A 210 21.25 10.68 -2.85
N ALA A 211 22.02 11.63 -2.34
CA ALA A 211 21.57 12.52 -1.26
C ALA A 211 20.31 13.30 -1.63
N SER A 212 20.16 13.70 -2.89
CA SER A 212 18.99 14.41 -3.42
C SER A 212 17.72 13.55 -3.41
N GLU A 213 17.84 12.26 -3.69
CA GLU A 213 16.71 11.31 -3.65
C GLU A 213 16.26 11.07 -2.21
N VAL A 214 17.22 10.90 -1.30
CA VAL A 214 16.94 10.76 0.13
C VAL A 214 16.28 12.01 0.70
N GLU A 215 16.77 13.21 0.36
CA GLU A 215 16.18 14.48 0.80
C GLU A 215 14.73 14.63 0.30
N LYS A 216 14.48 14.31 -0.97
CA LYS A 216 13.15 14.34 -1.57
C LYS A 216 12.19 13.43 -0.82
N ASN A 217 12.57 12.17 -0.62
CA ASN A 217 11.74 11.19 0.08
C ASN A 217 11.51 11.56 1.54
N ASN A 218 12.52 12.06 2.26
CA ASN A 218 12.38 12.53 3.63
C ASN A 218 11.37 13.68 3.74
N LYS A 219 11.39 14.62 2.79
CA LYS A 219 10.41 15.71 2.73
C LYS A 219 9.00 15.19 2.54
N THR A 220 8.81 14.29 1.60
CA THR A 220 7.50 13.68 1.30
C THR A 220 7.02 12.83 2.48
N ASN A 221 7.88 12.04 3.08
CA ASN A 221 7.57 11.26 4.28
C ASN A 221 7.13 12.13 5.45
N LEU A 222 7.81 13.26 5.67
CA LEU A 222 7.42 14.19 6.73
C LEU A 222 6.03 14.77 6.50
N ILE A 223 5.73 15.19 5.27
CA ILE A 223 4.41 15.73 4.91
C ILE A 223 3.32 14.66 5.10
N LEU A 224 3.56 13.44 4.62
CA LEU A 224 2.62 12.32 4.80
C LEU A 224 2.42 11.99 6.28
N LEU A 225 3.50 11.88 7.06
CA LEU A 225 3.45 11.58 8.49
C LEU A 225 2.66 12.62 9.28
N GLU A 226 2.96 13.90 9.07
CA GLU A 226 2.31 15.00 9.80
C GLU A 226 0.83 15.10 9.43
N THR A 227 0.52 15.04 8.13
CA THR A 227 -0.84 15.22 7.63
C THR A 227 -1.73 14.02 8.00
N ILE A 228 -1.29 12.81 7.72
CA ILE A 228 -2.02 11.58 8.06
C ILE A 228 -2.14 11.44 9.59
N GLY A 229 -1.06 11.73 10.31
CA GLY A 229 -1.05 11.69 11.76
C GLY A 229 -2.03 12.67 12.41
N GLN A 230 -2.25 13.84 11.79
CA GLN A 230 -3.29 14.77 12.22
C GLN A 230 -4.69 14.18 11.97
N TRP A 231 -4.97 13.67 10.78
CA TRP A 231 -6.27 13.10 10.46
C TRP A 231 -6.61 11.87 11.32
N MET A 232 -5.64 11.04 11.64
CA MET A 232 -5.84 9.92 12.58
C MET A 232 -6.24 10.41 13.97
N LYS A 233 -5.62 11.46 14.50
CA LYS A 233 -5.98 12.07 15.80
C LYS A 233 -7.38 12.67 15.76
N GLU A 234 -7.73 13.35 14.67
CA GLU A 234 -9.08 13.92 14.49
C GLU A 234 -10.15 12.83 14.49
N GLN A 235 -9.90 11.69 13.84
CA GLN A 235 -10.82 10.55 13.90
C GLN A 235 -10.94 9.92 15.30
N GLU A 236 -9.91 9.97 16.14
CA GLU A 236 -9.95 9.45 17.51
C GLU A 236 -10.77 10.35 18.44
N VAL A 237 -10.71 11.66 18.24
CA VAL A 237 -11.46 12.64 19.06
C VAL A 237 -12.95 12.64 18.72
N ASN A 238 -13.29 12.34 17.46
CA ASN A 238 -14.67 12.41 16.96
C ASN A 238 -15.47 11.10 17.16
N ARG A 239 -14.88 10.10 17.84
CA ARG A 239 -15.50 8.83 18.24
C ARG A 239 -15.77 8.77 19.73
#